data_2ca4e539afbce96e36ccc37ffabe39a5
#
_entry.id   2ca4e539afbce96e36ccc37ffabe39a5
#
_cell.length_a   1.000
_cell.length_b   1.000
_cell.length_c   1.000
_cell.angle_alpha   90.00
_cell.angle_beta   90.00
_cell.angle_gamma   90.00
#
_symmetry.space_group_name_H-M   'P 1'
#
loop_
_entity.id
_entity.type
_entity.pdbx_description
1 polymer ?
#
loop_
_entity_poly.entity_id
_entity_poly.type
_entity_poly.pdbx_seq_one_letter_code
_entity_poly.pdbx_strand_id
1 'polypeptide(L)'
;MLEKALRGNKYYWMWLGFLGTFMAIGAICYVRQYNYGLGMTGMSRDVSWGLYISQFTYLVGVAAGGVMLVLPYYIHNYKEFGRITILGEFLAIASLVMCLMFIIVDLGQPIRAFNVMLHPTPHSMLFWDMLVLNGYLFLNLLCGWVILTAEHKEVPPPKWIYPFVYISIPFAISIHTVTAMLYCGLPGRHFWLSAIIAPRFLASAFAAGPSLIVVAALILKRISKFDAGKKAIDKMVTIILYAALTNAFFVCLEFFVAYYSNVPAHKAALNYLFFGITEHGVTYNNLVPFMYGFVILGVIAIALLSIPYTRKKNEFFLGLGCVLMFISLWLDKGVGFVLGGFVPNPLEQITEYYPTANEIMITIAVWCTGFFILSILYKIAVKVEEDIHG
;
A
#
# COMPACT_ATOMS: atom_id res chain seq x y z
N MET A 1 2.26 -15.79 24.19
CA MET A 1 1.77 -14.86 23.16
C MET A 1 1.29 -15.57 21.89
N LEU A 2 2.14 -16.33 21.19
CA LEU A 2 1.76 -16.98 19.93
C LEU A 2 0.58 -17.97 20.06
N GLU A 3 0.43 -18.63 21.20
CA GLU A 3 -0.73 -19.51 21.48
C GLU A 3 -2.08 -18.76 21.39
N LYS A 4 -2.09 -17.44 21.59
CA LYS A 4 -3.31 -16.63 21.46
C LYS A 4 -3.86 -16.60 20.04
N ALA A 5 -2.99 -16.74 19.03
CA ALA A 5 -3.39 -16.88 17.63
C ALA A 5 -4.20 -18.15 17.35
N LEU A 6 -3.94 -19.22 18.10
CA LEU A 6 -4.61 -20.52 17.95
C LEU A 6 -5.98 -20.59 18.65
N ARG A 7 -6.30 -19.61 19.52
CA ARG A 7 -7.57 -19.55 20.24
C ARG A 7 -8.60 -18.70 19.48
N GLY A 8 -9.27 -19.31 18.49
CA GLY A 8 -10.27 -18.64 17.67
C GLY A 8 -11.65 -19.30 17.74
N ASN A 9 -12.72 -18.55 17.44
CA ASN A 9 -14.05 -19.08 17.25
C ASN A 9 -14.18 -19.72 15.84
N LYS A 10 -15.32 -20.37 15.55
CA LYS A 10 -15.57 -21.02 14.25
C LYS A 10 -15.42 -20.03 13.07
N TYR A 11 -15.86 -18.81 13.21
CA TYR A 11 -15.78 -17.79 12.14
C TYR A 11 -14.34 -17.38 11.84
N TYR A 12 -13.49 -17.29 12.86
CA TYR A 12 -12.07 -17.02 12.67
C TYR A 12 -11.39 -18.12 11.85
N TRP A 13 -11.64 -19.38 12.18
CA TRP A 13 -11.06 -20.51 11.45
C TRP A 13 -11.63 -20.65 10.03
N MET A 14 -12.93 -20.37 9.84
CA MET A 14 -13.52 -20.29 8.50
C MET A 14 -12.87 -19.19 7.65
N TRP A 15 -12.62 -18.02 8.24
CA TRP A 15 -11.95 -16.92 7.58
C TRP A 15 -10.51 -17.28 7.17
N LEU A 16 -9.71 -17.86 8.09
CA LEU A 16 -8.36 -18.32 7.76
C LEU A 16 -8.36 -19.46 6.72
N GLY A 17 -9.33 -20.35 6.77
CA GLY A 17 -9.52 -21.42 5.78
C GLY A 17 -9.85 -20.84 4.39
N PHE A 18 -10.71 -19.83 4.32
CA PHE A 18 -11.03 -19.11 3.09
C PHE A 18 -9.78 -18.47 2.49
N LEU A 19 -9.02 -17.71 3.27
CA LEU A 19 -7.77 -17.10 2.83
C LEU A 19 -6.76 -18.17 2.39
N GLY A 20 -6.60 -19.23 3.17
CA GLY A 20 -5.70 -20.35 2.88
C GLY A 20 -6.02 -21.07 1.55
N THR A 21 -7.31 -21.17 1.20
CA THR A 21 -7.73 -21.74 -0.08
C THR A 21 -7.23 -20.90 -1.26
N PHE A 22 -7.40 -19.58 -1.22
CA PHE A 22 -6.90 -18.70 -2.27
C PHE A 22 -5.38 -18.66 -2.33
N MET A 23 -4.70 -18.71 -1.16
CA MET A 23 -3.24 -18.84 -1.10
C MET A 23 -2.77 -20.12 -1.80
N ALA A 24 -3.43 -21.26 -1.58
CA ALA A 24 -3.10 -22.52 -2.24
C ALA A 24 -3.31 -22.47 -3.76
N ILE A 25 -4.43 -21.91 -4.22
CA ILE A 25 -4.72 -21.74 -5.64
C ILE A 25 -3.65 -20.85 -6.30
N GLY A 26 -3.32 -19.71 -5.69
CA GLY A 26 -2.30 -18.83 -6.22
C GLY A 26 -0.89 -19.44 -6.19
N ALA A 27 -0.56 -20.25 -5.20
CA ALA A 27 0.70 -21.01 -5.17
C ALA A 27 0.80 -21.98 -6.36
N ILE A 28 -0.29 -22.68 -6.72
CA ILE A 28 -0.34 -23.53 -7.91
C ILE A 28 -0.14 -22.68 -9.18
N CYS A 29 -0.81 -21.53 -9.28
CA CYS A 29 -0.64 -20.60 -10.40
C CYS A 29 0.80 -20.09 -10.49
N TYR A 30 1.43 -19.79 -9.35
CA TYR A 30 2.83 -19.33 -9.32
C TYR A 30 3.81 -20.44 -9.73
N VAL A 31 3.60 -21.70 -9.27
CA VAL A 31 4.44 -22.83 -9.74
C VAL A 31 4.34 -23.00 -11.26
N ARG A 32 3.17 -22.81 -11.84
CA ARG A 32 3.02 -22.80 -13.31
C ARG A 32 3.82 -21.66 -13.94
N GLN A 33 3.67 -20.44 -13.43
CA GLN A 33 4.43 -19.28 -13.93
C GLN A 33 5.94 -19.47 -13.79
N TYR A 34 6.40 -20.06 -12.68
CA TYR A 34 7.81 -20.36 -12.46
C TYR A 34 8.37 -21.32 -13.51
N ASN A 35 7.61 -22.35 -13.90
CA ASN A 35 8.04 -23.36 -14.88
C ASN A 35 7.96 -22.84 -16.33
N TYR A 36 6.94 -22.07 -16.68
CA TYR A 36 6.71 -21.58 -18.05
C TYR A 36 7.22 -20.16 -18.29
N GLY A 37 7.68 -19.47 -17.24
CA GLY A 37 8.17 -18.09 -17.28
C GLY A 37 7.08 -17.03 -17.38
N LEU A 38 7.54 -15.77 -17.51
CA LEU A 38 6.65 -14.60 -17.58
C LEU A 38 5.81 -14.52 -18.87
N GLY A 39 6.06 -15.39 -19.84
CA GLY A 39 5.19 -15.52 -21.03
C GLY A 39 3.74 -15.93 -20.70
N MET A 40 3.47 -16.39 -19.46
CA MET A 40 2.10 -16.63 -18.96
C MET A 40 1.38 -15.38 -18.46
N THR A 41 2.09 -14.26 -18.40
CA THR A 41 1.56 -12.96 -17.95
C THR A 41 1.17 -12.10 -19.17
N GLY A 42 0.44 -11.01 -18.92
CA GLY A 42 0.17 -9.98 -19.91
C GLY A 42 1.34 -9.04 -20.16
N MET A 43 2.45 -9.22 -19.45
CA MET A 43 3.64 -8.39 -19.61
C MET A 43 4.32 -8.65 -20.96
N SER A 44 4.94 -7.61 -21.49
CA SER A 44 5.63 -7.64 -22.78
C SER A 44 6.95 -6.87 -22.67
N ARG A 45 7.70 -6.83 -23.78
CA ARG A 45 8.90 -5.97 -23.87
C ARG A 45 8.57 -4.49 -23.64
N ASP A 46 7.42 -4.03 -24.10
CA ASP A 46 7.01 -2.63 -24.01
C ASP A 46 6.36 -2.28 -22.68
N VAL A 47 5.67 -3.24 -22.04
CA VAL A 47 5.07 -3.14 -20.71
C VAL A 47 5.70 -4.19 -19.81
N SER A 48 6.84 -3.87 -19.23
CA SER A 48 7.64 -4.79 -18.41
C SER A 48 7.17 -4.90 -16.96
N TRP A 49 6.35 -3.97 -16.47
CA TRP A 49 5.75 -3.98 -15.15
C TRP A 49 4.23 -4.00 -15.29
N GLY A 50 3.63 -5.10 -14.86
CA GLY A 50 2.18 -5.31 -14.94
C GLY A 50 1.48 -5.13 -13.60
N LEU A 51 0.47 -5.98 -13.38
CA LEU A 51 -0.38 -5.96 -12.19
C LEU A 51 0.42 -6.14 -10.89
N TYR A 52 1.49 -6.94 -10.89
CA TYR A 52 2.29 -7.21 -9.70
C TYR A 52 2.98 -5.94 -9.17
N ILE A 53 3.68 -5.21 -10.02
CA ILE A 53 4.35 -3.96 -9.63
C ILE A 53 3.35 -2.85 -9.34
N SER A 54 2.17 -2.87 -9.96
CA SER A 54 1.06 -1.98 -9.59
C SER A 54 0.65 -2.17 -8.13
N GLN A 55 0.52 -3.42 -7.67
CA GLN A 55 0.21 -3.72 -6.26
C GLN A 55 1.35 -3.34 -5.33
N PHE A 56 2.59 -3.70 -5.70
CA PHE A 56 3.80 -3.34 -4.96
C PHE A 56 3.85 -1.83 -4.69
N THR A 57 3.74 -1.00 -5.73
CA THR A 57 3.81 0.46 -5.64
C THR A 57 2.77 1.05 -4.70
N TYR A 58 1.57 0.50 -4.71
CA TYR A 58 0.51 0.92 -3.81
C TYR A 58 0.77 0.48 -2.36
N LEU A 59 1.15 -0.79 -2.16
CA LEU A 59 1.35 -1.37 -0.83
C LEU A 59 2.53 -0.78 -0.07
N VAL A 60 3.59 -0.35 -0.76
CA VAL A 60 4.66 0.46 -0.14
C VAL A 60 4.06 1.68 0.55
N GLY A 61 3.04 2.31 -0.06
CA GLY A 61 2.29 3.39 0.54
C GLY A 61 1.51 3.01 1.79
N VAL A 62 0.82 1.92 1.71
CA VAL A 62 0.05 1.40 2.86
C VAL A 62 0.98 1.10 4.03
N ALA A 63 2.14 0.50 3.77
CA ALA A 63 3.16 0.22 4.78
C ALA A 63 3.69 1.50 5.47
N ALA A 64 4.02 2.53 4.68
CA ALA A 64 4.49 3.81 5.23
C ALA A 64 3.39 4.54 6.03
N GLY A 65 2.13 4.29 5.73
CA GLY A 65 1.00 4.89 6.46
C GLY A 65 0.98 4.57 7.95
N GLY A 66 1.60 3.46 8.38
CA GLY A 66 1.75 3.10 9.79
C GLY A 66 2.52 4.15 10.62
N VAL A 67 3.51 4.82 10.02
CA VAL A 67 4.31 5.85 10.70
C VAL A 67 3.48 7.06 11.15
N MET A 68 2.31 7.28 10.51
CA MET A 68 1.36 8.33 10.92
C MET A 68 0.82 8.17 12.34
N LEU A 69 0.93 6.98 12.91
CA LEU A 69 0.59 6.71 14.31
C LEU A 69 1.81 6.78 15.22
N VAL A 70 2.92 6.23 14.74
CA VAL A 70 4.20 6.17 15.47
C VAL A 70 4.72 7.58 15.76
N LEU A 71 4.73 8.46 14.76
CA LEU A 71 5.28 9.81 14.89
C LEU A 71 4.53 10.68 15.93
N PRO A 72 3.19 10.84 15.90
CA PRO A 72 2.49 11.59 16.92
C PRO A 72 2.57 10.97 18.31
N TYR A 73 2.57 9.65 18.40
CA TYR A 73 2.61 8.94 19.67
C TYR A 73 3.95 9.12 20.38
N TYR A 74 5.08 8.86 19.70
CA TYR A 74 6.40 8.89 20.31
C TYR A 74 7.06 10.28 20.32
N ILE A 75 6.87 11.10 19.28
CA ILE A 75 7.51 12.44 19.20
C ILE A 75 6.64 13.50 19.86
N HIS A 76 5.32 13.49 19.61
CA HIS A 76 4.42 14.50 20.15
C HIS A 76 3.71 14.09 21.44
N ASN A 77 4.03 12.91 22.00
CA ASN A 77 3.42 12.36 23.19
C ASN A 77 1.86 12.32 23.14
N TYR A 78 1.31 12.05 21.96
CA TYR A 78 -0.13 11.98 21.75
C TYR A 78 -0.64 10.60 22.19
N LYS A 79 -0.86 10.43 23.51
CA LYS A 79 -1.18 9.14 24.15
C LYS A 79 -2.45 8.46 23.62
N GLU A 80 -3.37 9.22 23.01
CA GLU A 80 -4.62 8.67 22.45
C GLU A 80 -4.38 7.70 21.30
N PHE A 81 -3.22 7.76 20.64
CA PHE A 81 -2.84 6.81 19.59
C PHE A 81 -2.24 5.49 20.11
N GLY A 82 -1.95 5.38 21.41
CA GLY A 82 -1.26 4.20 21.97
C GLY A 82 -1.89 2.87 21.54
N ARG A 83 -3.22 2.75 21.69
CA ARG A 83 -3.94 1.50 21.36
C ARG A 83 -3.94 1.14 19.87
N ILE A 84 -3.84 2.12 18.99
CA ILE A 84 -3.89 1.88 17.54
C ILE A 84 -2.52 1.84 16.89
N THR A 85 -1.46 2.26 17.60
CA THR A 85 -0.08 2.27 17.06
C THR A 85 0.35 0.87 16.66
N ILE A 86 0.09 -0.13 17.50
CA ILE A 86 0.42 -1.54 17.19
C ILE A 86 -0.32 -2.06 15.96
N LEU A 87 -1.55 -1.60 15.72
CA LEU A 87 -2.29 -1.96 14.51
C LEU A 87 -1.60 -1.40 13.25
N GLY A 88 -1.03 -0.19 13.36
CA GLY A 88 -0.25 0.43 12.28
C GLY A 88 1.05 -0.33 11.98
N GLU A 89 1.80 -0.72 13.02
CA GLU A 89 3.02 -1.51 12.88
C GLU A 89 2.74 -2.88 12.24
N PHE A 90 1.66 -3.55 12.64
CA PHE A 90 1.28 -4.84 12.08
C PHE A 90 0.75 -4.73 10.65
N LEU A 91 0.06 -3.63 10.31
CA LEU A 91 -0.30 -3.34 8.94
C LEU A 91 0.94 -3.12 8.08
N ALA A 92 1.94 -2.40 8.59
CA ALA A 92 3.21 -2.20 7.88
C ALA A 92 3.91 -3.54 7.61
N ILE A 93 4.00 -4.44 8.60
CA ILE A 93 4.59 -5.78 8.43
C ILE A 93 3.85 -6.56 7.33
N ALA A 94 2.52 -6.66 7.40
CA ALA A 94 1.74 -7.40 6.42
C ALA A 94 1.91 -6.81 5.00
N SER A 95 1.88 -5.48 4.88
CA SER A 95 2.06 -4.77 3.60
C SER A 95 3.46 -4.97 3.02
N LEU A 96 4.51 -4.93 3.84
CA LEU A 96 5.89 -5.14 3.40
C LEU A 96 6.14 -6.59 2.96
N VAL A 97 5.56 -7.57 3.64
CA VAL A 97 5.61 -8.97 3.19
C VAL A 97 4.93 -9.11 1.82
N MET A 98 3.75 -8.50 1.63
CA MET A 98 3.09 -8.48 0.32
C MET A 98 3.96 -7.80 -0.75
N CYS A 99 4.61 -6.67 -0.43
CA CYS A 99 5.52 -5.99 -1.34
C CYS A 99 6.65 -6.91 -1.81
N LEU A 100 7.31 -7.60 -0.88
CA LEU A 100 8.38 -8.55 -1.22
C LEU A 100 7.87 -9.71 -2.07
N MET A 101 6.68 -10.24 -1.76
CA MET A 101 6.05 -11.28 -2.57
C MET A 101 5.75 -10.79 -3.99
N PHE A 102 5.22 -9.57 -4.16
CA PHE A 102 4.95 -9.01 -5.50
C PHE A 102 6.21 -8.80 -6.32
N ILE A 103 7.32 -8.40 -5.70
CA ILE A 103 8.62 -8.35 -6.38
C ILE A 103 9.04 -9.76 -6.84
N ILE A 104 8.94 -10.77 -5.96
CA ILE A 104 9.37 -12.14 -6.29
C ILE A 104 8.56 -12.73 -7.44
N VAL A 105 7.24 -12.53 -7.46
CA VAL A 105 6.38 -13.07 -8.52
C VAL A 105 6.53 -12.31 -9.85
N ASP A 106 7.02 -11.08 -9.84
CA ASP A 106 7.33 -10.28 -11.03
C ASP A 106 8.67 -10.67 -11.67
N LEU A 107 9.56 -11.30 -10.90
CA LEU A 107 10.88 -11.68 -11.41
C LEU A 107 10.81 -12.90 -12.32
N GLY A 108 11.36 -12.78 -13.54
CA GLY A 108 11.51 -13.90 -14.46
C GLY A 108 12.48 -14.99 -13.97
N GLN A 109 13.40 -14.62 -13.06
CA GLN A 109 14.37 -15.51 -12.43
C GLN A 109 14.42 -15.26 -10.91
N PRO A 110 13.43 -15.75 -10.13
CA PRO A 110 13.32 -15.46 -8.70
C PRO A 110 14.53 -15.88 -7.86
N ILE A 111 15.24 -16.94 -8.27
CA ILE A 111 16.48 -17.38 -7.58
C ILE A 111 17.54 -16.27 -7.57
N ARG A 112 17.55 -15.39 -8.58
CA ARG A 112 18.47 -14.26 -8.66
C ARG A 112 18.06 -13.04 -7.84
N ALA A 113 16.92 -13.07 -7.14
CA ALA A 113 16.46 -11.96 -6.30
C ALA A 113 17.52 -11.53 -5.29
N PHE A 114 18.27 -12.48 -4.73
CA PHE A 114 19.32 -12.20 -3.75
C PHE A 114 20.59 -11.58 -4.35
N ASN A 115 20.75 -11.55 -5.67
CA ASN A 115 21.93 -10.95 -6.31
C ASN A 115 22.08 -9.47 -5.97
N VAL A 116 20.98 -8.75 -5.76
CA VAL A 116 20.99 -7.34 -5.32
C VAL A 116 21.70 -7.17 -3.98
N MET A 117 21.60 -8.17 -3.09
CA MET A 117 22.30 -8.20 -1.79
C MET A 117 23.73 -8.74 -1.90
N LEU A 118 23.92 -9.80 -2.68
CA LEU A 118 25.20 -10.48 -2.81
C LEU A 118 26.21 -9.70 -3.66
N HIS A 119 25.69 -8.92 -4.62
CA HIS A 119 26.48 -8.07 -5.52
C HIS A 119 25.93 -6.62 -5.47
N PRO A 120 26.15 -5.91 -4.35
CA PRO A 120 25.55 -4.58 -4.14
C PRO A 120 26.05 -3.58 -5.16
N THR A 121 25.14 -2.84 -5.75
CA THR A 121 25.44 -1.76 -6.72
C THR A 121 24.85 -0.44 -6.18
N PRO A 122 25.60 0.34 -5.37
CA PRO A 122 25.09 1.56 -4.72
C PRO A 122 24.59 2.65 -5.67
N HIS A 123 24.96 2.61 -6.94
CA HIS A 123 24.47 3.53 -7.98
C HIS A 123 23.07 3.15 -8.52
N SER A 124 22.53 1.99 -8.14
CA SER A 124 21.22 1.51 -8.56
C SER A 124 20.14 1.88 -7.53
N MET A 125 19.04 2.49 -7.95
CA MET A 125 17.89 2.74 -7.09
C MET A 125 17.26 1.43 -6.57
N LEU A 126 17.34 0.34 -7.33
CA LEU A 126 16.86 -0.97 -6.92
C LEU A 126 17.59 -1.51 -5.67
N PHE A 127 18.90 -1.23 -5.55
CA PHE A 127 19.67 -1.59 -4.35
C PHE A 127 19.14 -0.82 -3.12
N TRP A 128 18.88 0.47 -3.25
CA TRP A 128 18.34 1.28 -2.15
C TRP A 128 16.92 0.89 -1.80
N ASP A 129 16.08 0.57 -2.79
CA ASP A 129 14.70 0.11 -2.55
C ASP A 129 14.70 -1.20 -1.77
N MET A 130 15.54 -2.16 -2.14
CA MET A 130 15.73 -3.41 -1.39
C MET A 130 16.20 -3.15 0.05
N LEU A 131 17.16 -2.26 0.25
CA LEU A 131 17.72 -1.95 1.57
C LEU A 131 16.67 -1.30 2.48
N VAL A 132 15.92 -0.31 1.98
CA VAL A 132 14.94 0.39 2.80
C VAL A 132 13.70 -0.46 3.09
N LEU A 133 13.25 -1.30 2.13
CA LEU A 133 12.11 -2.20 2.35
C LEU A 133 12.42 -3.26 3.41
N ASN A 134 13.55 -3.97 3.26
CA ASN A 134 13.93 -5.00 4.23
C ASN A 134 14.32 -4.39 5.58
N GLY A 135 15.00 -3.24 5.60
CA GLY A 135 15.32 -2.51 6.82
C GLY A 135 14.07 -2.06 7.57
N TYR A 136 13.08 -1.52 6.86
CA TYR A 136 11.81 -1.11 7.47
C TYR A 136 11.00 -2.31 7.97
N LEU A 137 10.97 -3.42 7.24
CA LEU A 137 10.35 -4.67 7.70
C LEU A 137 11.01 -5.16 8.99
N PHE A 138 12.35 -5.19 9.03
CA PHE A 138 13.09 -5.60 10.22
C PHE A 138 12.78 -4.70 11.43
N LEU A 139 12.76 -3.37 11.23
CA LEU A 139 12.45 -2.40 12.29
C LEU A 139 11.02 -2.62 12.83
N ASN A 140 10.02 -2.80 11.96
CA ASN A 140 8.64 -3.04 12.42
C ASN A 140 8.49 -4.39 13.13
N LEU A 141 9.17 -5.45 12.67
CA LEU A 141 9.18 -6.74 13.38
C LEU A 141 9.82 -6.62 14.75
N LEU A 142 10.96 -5.93 14.86
CA LEU A 142 11.68 -5.75 16.12
C LEU A 142 10.86 -4.89 17.09
N CYS A 143 10.41 -3.70 16.66
CA CYS A 143 9.64 -2.79 17.50
C CYS A 143 8.31 -3.40 17.92
N GLY A 144 7.54 -3.93 16.96
CA GLY A 144 6.24 -4.54 17.25
C GLY A 144 6.35 -5.72 18.21
N TRP A 145 7.36 -6.58 18.04
CA TRP A 145 7.58 -7.70 18.96
C TRP A 145 7.95 -7.27 20.37
N VAL A 146 8.91 -6.34 20.50
CA VAL A 146 9.41 -5.89 21.79
C VAL A 146 8.34 -5.10 22.55
N ILE A 147 7.65 -4.19 21.88
CA ILE A 147 6.59 -3.36 22.48
C ILE A 147 5.42 -4.26 22.92
N LEU A 148 4.93 -5.14 22.04
CA LEU A 148 3.85 -6.06 22.40
C LEU A 148 4.22 -7.01 23.53
N THR A 149 5.50 -7.43 23.62
CA THR A 149 5.98 -8.26 24.74
C THR A 149 6.01 -7.48 26.04
N ALA A 150 6.38 -6.21 26.00
CA ALA A 150 6.37 -5.32 27.17
C ALA A 150 4.93 -5.07 27.65
N GLU A 151 4.02 -4.78 26.75
CA GLU A 151 2.58 -4.66 27.05
C GLU A 151 2.02 -5.94 27.68
N HIS A 152 2.30 -7.11 27.10
CA HIS A 152 1.84 -8.39 27.65
C HIS A 152 2.35 -8.67 29.07
N LYS A 153 3.50 -8.12 29.46
CA LYS A 153 4.09 -8.24 30.79
C LYS A 153 3.71 -7.08 31.71
N GLU A 154 2.91 -6.15 31.24
CA GLU A 154 2.52 -4.91 31.97
C GLU A 154 3.74 -4.10 32.46
N VAL A 155 4.83 -4.11 31.67
CA VAL A 155 6.04 -3.36 31.99
C VAL A 155 6.32 -2.33 30.86
N PRO A 156 6.96 -1.20 31.20
CA PRO A 156 7.34 -0.23 30.18
C PRO A 156 8.33 -0.86 29.19
N PRO A 157 8.28 -0.48 27.90
CA PRO A 157 9.24 -0.95 26.90
C PRO A 157 10.68 -0.65 27.34
N PRO A 158 11.63 -1.57 27.06
CA PRO A 158 13.02 -1.37 27.43
C PRO A 158 13.61 -0.16 26.67
N LYS A 159 14.44 0.64 27.35
CA LYS A 159 14.97 1.90 26.81
C LYS A 159 15.75 1.75 25.50
N TRP A 160 16.36 0.60 25.25
CA TRP A 160 17.14 0.35 24.04
C TRP A 160 16.30 0.27 22.76
N ILE A 161 14.95 0.08 22.85
CA ILE A 161 14.09 0.01 21.67
C ILE A 161 13.80 1.38 21.06
N TYR A 162 13.80 2.46 21.87
CA TYR A 162 13.43 3.79 21.39
C TYR A 162 14.27 4.32 20.22
N PRO A 163 15.61 4.12 20.17
CA PRO A 163 16.38 4.47 18.99
C PRO A 163 15.87 3.80 17.70
N PHE A 164 15.47 2.53 17.77
CA PHE A 164 14.91 1.80 16.61
C PHE A 164 13.56 2.35 16.20
N VAL A 165 12.70 2.72 17.15
CA VAL A 165 11.43 3.41 16.89
C VAL A 165 11.68 4.75 16.19
N TYR A 166 12.64 5.54 16.65
CA TYR A 166 12.96 6.81 15.99
C TYR A 166 13.58 6.63 14.60
N ILE A 167 14.41 5.61 14.40
CA ILE A 167 14.98 5.26 13.09
C ILE A 167 13.90 4.74 12.13
N SER A 168 12.85 4.08 12.62
CA SER A 168 11.75 3.61 11.76
C SER A 168 11.01 4.74 11.04
N ILE A 169 10.98 5.95 11.61
CA ILE A 169 10.32 7.12 11.01
C ILE A 169 10.99 7.55 9.70
N PRO A 170 12.31 7.87 9.67
CA PRO A 170 12.96 8.15 8.39
C PRO A 170 12.94 6.97 7.42
N PHE A 171 12.98 5.72 7.89
CA PHE A 171 12.82 4.57 7.00
C PHE A 171 11.45 4.54 6.32
N ALA A 172 10.36 4.82 7.03
CA ALA A 172 9.01 4.89 6.46
C ALA A 172 8.88 5.99 5.38
N ILE A 173 9.57 7.12 5.56
CA ILE A 173 9.62 8.16 4.52
C ILE A 173 10.51 7.70 3.36
N SER A 174 11.63 7.05 3.67
CA SER A 174 12.60 6.60 2.68
C SER A 174 12.06 5.52 1.75
N ILE A 175 11.29 4.52 2.23
CA ILE A 175 10.70 3.50 1.35
C ILE A 175 9.87 4.15 0.24
N HIS A 176 9.17 5.23 0.55
CA HIS A 176 8.33 5.95 -0.40
C HIS A 176 9.14 6.79 -1.37
N THR A 177 10.13 7.50 -0.84
CA THR A 177 10.98 8.38 -1.63
C THR A 177 11.85 7.56 -2.59
N VAL A 178 12.44 6.46 -2.13
CA VAL A 178 13.28 5.60 -2.96
C VAL A 178 12.45 4.89 -4.04
N THR A 179 11.26 4.38 -3.70
CA THR A 179 10.36 3.81 -4.72
C THR A 179 9.94 4.86 -5.76
N ALA A 180 9.67 6.12 -5.35
CA ALA A 180 9.40 7.20 -6.30
C ALA A 180 10.62 7.47 -7.21
N MET A 181 11.84 7.49 -6.64
CA MET A 181 13.08 7.69 -7.39
C MET A 181 13.36 6.53 -8.35
N LEU A 182 12.92 5.30 -8.04
CA LEU A 182 13.01 4.17 -8.96
C LEU A 182 12.28 4.46 -10.28
N TYR A 183 11.10 5.06 -10.22
CA TYR A 183 10.35 5.50 -11.40
C TYR A 183 10.99 6.71 -12.08
N CYS A 184 11.35 7.74 -11.30
CA CYS A 184 12.00 8.95 -11.84
C CYS A 184 13.35 8.67 -12.52
N GLY A 185 14.00 7.57 -12.16
CA GLY A 185 15.26 7.12 -12.76
C GLY A 185 15.13 6.52 -14.16
N LEU A 186 13.93 6.48 -14.76
CA LEU A 186 13.65 5.89 -16.08
C LEU A 186 13.43 6.99 -17.13
N PRO A 187 14.48 7.54 -17.76
CA PRO A 187 14.39 8.69 -18.64
C PRO A 187 13.53 8.46 -19.89
N GLY A 188 13.38 7.22 -20.32
CA GLY A 188 12.49 6.87 -21.44
C GLY A 188 10.99 6.86 -21.11
N ARG A 189 10.62 7.18 -19.86
CA ARG A 189 9.23 7.17 -19.39
C ARG A 189 8.84 8.57 -18.92
N HIS A 190 8.44 9.43 -19.85
CA HIS A 190 8.18 10.83 -19.58
C HIS A 190 7.15 11.10 -18.48
N PHE A 191 6.14 10.24 -18.35
CA PHE A 191 5.13 10.36 -17.29
C PHE A 191 5.73 10.28 -15.88
N TRP A 192 6.81 9.52 -15.71
CA TRP A 192 7.48 9.36 -14.41
C TRP A 192 8.59 10.37 -14.17
N LEU A 193 8.98 11.18 -15.16
CA LEU A 193 10.02 12.21 -15.03
C LEU A 193 9.45 13.47 -14.35
N SER A 194 9.04 13.35 -13.10
CA SER A 194 8.51 14.48 -12.34
C SER A 194 8.98 14.45 -10.88
N ALA A 195 9.48 15.59 -10.39
CA ALA A 195 9.86 15.75 -8.99
C ALA A 195 8.66 15.68 -8.02
N ILE A 196 7.44 15.85 -8.53
CA ILE A 196 6.20 15.83 -7.73
C ILE A 196 5.86 14.39 -7.28
N ILE A 197 6.39 13.36 -7.93
CA ILE A 197 6.04 11.96 -7.63
C ILE A 197 6.35 11.59 -6.17
N ALA A 198 7.51 11.96 -5.64
CA ALA A 198 7.87 11.62 -4.27
C ALA A 198 6.92 12.25 -3.22
N PRO A 199 6.66 13.57 -3.22
CA PRO A 199 5.69 14.16 -2.30
C PRO A 199 4.24 13.69 -2.55
N ARG A 200 3.84 13.44 -3.81
CA ARG A 200 2.55 12.86 -4.14
C ARG A 200 2.40 11.43 -3.56
N PHE A 201 3.44 10.61 -3.68
CA PHE A 201 3.47 9.26 -3.09
C PHE A 201 3.32 9.31 -1.58
N LEU A 202 4.00 10.24 -0.91
CA LEU A 202 3.90 10.41 0.53
C LEU A 202 2.50 10.87 0.95
N ALA A 203 1.91 11.84 0.24
CA ALA A 203 0.55 12.30 0.52
C ALA A 203 -0.48 11.17 0.34
N SER A 204 -0.40 10.41 -0.75
CA SER A 204 -1.29 9.27 -0.98
C SER A 204 -1.13 8.16 0.08
N ALA A 205 0.09 7.91 0.57
CA ALA A 205 0.36 6.96 1.64
C ALA A 205 -0.32 7.33 2.96
N PHE A 206 -0.24 8.61 3.31
CA PHE A 206 -0.84 9.16 4.52
C PHE A 206 -2.37 9.23 4.47
N ALA A 207 -2.96 9.02 3.30
CA ALA A 207 -4.39 8.80 3.17
C ALA A 207 -4.75 7.30 3.12
N ALA A 208 -3.99 6.48 2.39
CA ALA A 208 -4.32 5.06 2.16
C ALA A 208 -4.12 4.17 3.40
N GLY A 209 -2.92 4.21 4.02
CA GLY A 209 -2.59 3.40 5.19
C GLY A 209 -3.53 3.66 6.38
N PRO A 210 -3.65 4.91 6.85
CA PRO A 210 -4.58 5.26 7.92
C PRO A 210 -6.04 4.93 7.61
N SER A 211 -6.48 5.02 6.35
CA SER A 211 -7.85 4.61 5.96
C SER A 211 -8.08 3.12 6.25
N LEU A 212 -7.13 2.27 5.90
CA LEU A 212 -7.23 0.84 6.18
C LEU A 212 -7.17 0.54 7.69
N ILE A 213 -6.38 1.30 8.46
CA ILE A 213 -6.33 1.17 9.92
C ILE A 213 -7.68 1.57 10.56
N VAL A 214 -8.31 2.64 10.11
CA VAL A 214 -9.65 3.03 10.59
C VAL A 214 -10.66 1.93 10.30
N VAL A 215 -10.68 1.38 9.08
CA VAL A 215 -11.57 0.26 8.72
C VAL A 215 -11.31 -0.95 9.62
N ALA A 216 -10.04 -1.32 9.84
CA ALA A 216 -9.66 -2.42 10.70
C ALA A 216 -10.10 -2.17 12.17
N ALA A 217 -9.90 -0.96 12.69
CA ALA A 217 -10.33 -0.60 14.04
C ALA A 217 -11.88 -0.69 14.19
N LEU A 218 -12.65 -0.24 13.19
CA LEU A 218 -14.12 -0.37 13.19
C LEU A 218 -14.57 -1.84 13.12
N ILE A 219 -13.88 -2.67 12.35
CA ILE A 219 -14.16 -4.12 12.30
C ILE A 219 -13.84 -4.76 13.65
N LEU A 220 -12.65 -4.49 14.22
CA LEU A 220 -12.22 -5.05 15.51
C LEU A 220 -13.18 -4.64 16.63
N LYS A 221 -13.65 -3.40 16.64
CA LYS A 221 -14.67 -2.92 17.60
C LYS A 221 -15.96 -3.75 17.56
N ARG A 222 -16.35 -4.28 16.40
CA ARG A 222 -17.57 -5.10 16.24
C ARG A 222 -17.38 -6.57 16.61
N ILE A 223 -16.18 -7.11 16.40
CA ILE A 223 -15.91 -8.55 16.57
C ILE A 223 -15.16 -8.88 17.88
N SER A 224 -14.66 -7.86 18.57
CA SER A 224 -13.89 -8.00 19.83
C SER A 224 -14.29 -6.87 20.80
N LYS A 225 -13.68 -6.87 21.98
CA LYS A 225 -13.82 -5.79 22.97
C LYS A 225 -12.87 -4.60 22.72
N PHE A 226 -12.10 -4.64 21.61
CA PHE A 226 -11.16 -3.58 21.27
C PHE A 226 -11.88 -2.29 20.87
N ASP A 227 -11.55 -1.18 21.51
CA ASP A 227 -12.00 0.16 21.12
C ASP A 227 -10.78 1.10 20.99
N ALA A 228 -10.51 1.53 19.77
CA ALA A 228 -9.46 2.49 19.46
C ALA A 228 -9.68 3.89 20.08
N GLY A 229 -10.87 4.17 20.56
CA GLY A 229 -11.26 5.47 21.08
C GLY A 229 -11.66 6.47 19.97
N LYS A 230 -12.79 7.15 20.22
CA LYS A 230 -13.38 8.08 19.23
C LYS A 230 -12.43 9.23 18.85
N LYS A 231 -11.67 9.75 19.83
CA LYS A 231 -10.75 10.86 19.60
C LYS A 231 -9.60 10.46 18.66
N ALA A 232 -9.06 9.24 18.83
CA ALA A 232 -8.00 8.71 17.97
C ALA A 232 -8.50 8.57 16.53
N ILE A 233 -9.66 7.96 16.33
CA ILE A 233 -10.30 7.81 15.01
C ILE A 233 -10.57 9.18 14.37
N ASP A 234 -11.14 10.13 15.11
CA ASP A 234 -11.43 11.48 14.59
C ASP A 234 -10.15 12.20 14.13
N LYS A 235 -9.04 12.04 14.86
CA LYS A 235 -7.74 12.61 14.48
C LYS A 235 -7.18 11.94 13.24
N MET A 236 -7.24 10.61 13.16
CA MET A 236 -6.81 9.87 11.96
C MET A 236 -7.57 10.31 10.72
N VAL A 237 -8.89 10.42 10.82
CA VAL A 237 -9.73 10.88 9.70
C VAL A 237 -9.37 12.31 9.28
N THR A 238 -8.99 13.17 10.22
CA THR A 238 -8.49 14.50 9.90
C THR A 238 -7.18 14.44 9.10
N ILE A 239 -6.26 13.56 9.49
CA ILE A 239 -5.00 13.35 8.75
C ILE A 239 -5.28 12.79 7.35
N ILE A 240 -6.16 11.78 7.23
CA ILE A 240 -6.60 11.21 5.95
C ILE A 240 -7.12 12.30 5.02
N LEU A 241 -8.00 13.17 5.54
CA LEU A 241 -8.62 14.23 4.75
C LEU A 241 -7.58 15.24 4.22
N TYR A 242 -6.70 15.74 5.09
CA TYR A 242 -5.65 16.66 4.65
C TYR A 242 -4.68 16.00 3.67
N ALA A 243 -4.29 14.77 3.91
CA ALA A 243 -3.43 14.02 3.01
C ALA A 243 -4.10 13.78 1.64
N ALA A 244 -5.39 13.45 1.62
CA ALA A 244 -6.16 13.29 0.39
C ALA A 244 -6.29 14.59 -0.41
N LEU A 245 -6.55 15.72 0.26
CA LEU A 245 -6.59 17.04 -0.38
C LEU A 245 -5.22 17.45 -0.93
N THR A 246 -4.14 17.16 -0.21
CA THR A 246 -2.77 17.40 -0.67
C THR A 246 -2.45 16.51 -1.89
N ASN A 247 -2.86 15.24 -1.89
CA ASN A 247 -2.70 14.37 -3.05
C ASN A 247 -3.50 14.89 -4.26
N ALA A 248 -4.76 15.32 -4.05
CA ALA A 248 -5.57 15.91 -5.11
C ALA A 248 -4.92 17.19 -5.70
N PHE A 249 -4.34 18.02 -4.84
CA PHE A 249 -3.58 19.19 -5.29
C PHE A 249 -2.39 18.80 -6.17
N PHE A 250 -1.61 17.78 -5.81
CA PHE A 250 -0.50 17.31 -6.65
C PHE A 250 -0.98 16.71 -7.98
N VAL A 251 -2.11 16.02 -8.00
CA VAL A 251 -2.73 15.54 -9.25
C VAL A 251 -3.09 16.73 -10.15
N CYS A 252 -3.73 17.76 -9.60
CA CYS A 252 -4.03 18.99 -10.36
C CYS A 252 -2.76 19.67 -10.88
N LEU A 253 -1.67 19.70 -10.11
CA LEU A 253 -0.39 20.24 -10.57
C LEU A 253 0.21 19.45 -11.74
N GLU A 254 0.10 18.12 -11.73
CA GLU A 254 0.55 17.29 -12.86
C GLU A 254 -0.22 17.62 -14.14
N PHE A 255 -1.54 17.76 -14.05
CA PHE A 255 -2.35 18.23 -15.16
C PHE A 255 -1.95 19.62 -15.62
N PHE A 256 -1.80 20.56 -14.69
CA PHE A 256 -1.40 21.92 -15.01
C PHE A 256 -0.06 21.93 -15.75
N VAL A 257 0.96 21.25 -15.23
CA VAL A 257 2.29 21.20 -15.85
C VAL A 257 2.21 20.59 -17.25
N ALA A 258 1.52 19.47 -17.42
CA ALA A 258 1.44 18.76 -18.69
C ALA A 258 0.73 19.60 -19.79
N TYR A 259 -0.39 20.24 -19.44
CA TYR A 259 -1.19 20.98 -20.42
C TYR A 259 -0.70 22.40 -20.63
N TYR A 260 -0.18 23.08 -19.60
CA TYR A 260 0.38 24.42 -19.72
C TYR A 260 1.69 24.42 -20.47
N SER A 261 2.62 23.52 -20.16
CA SER A 261 3.90 23.41 -20.89
C SER A 261 3.75 22.87 -22.30
N ASN A 262 2.61 22.23 -22.58
CA ASN A 262 2.26 21.67 -23.90
C ASN A 262 3.31 20.68 -24.47
N VAL A 263 4.04 19.98 -23.61
CA VAL A 263 5.01 18.95 -24.02
C VAL A 263 4.26 17.68 -24.42
N PRO A 264 4.32 17.25 -25.71
CA PRO A 264 3.51 16.12 -26.22
C PRO A 264 3.66 14.85 -25.41
N ALA A 265 4.87 14.48 -25.01
CA ALA A 265 5.17 13.28 -24.26
C ALA A 265 4.55 13.26 -22.85
N HIS A 266 4.49 14.38 -22.16
CA HIS A 266 3.80 14.50 -20.86
C HIS A 266 2.28 14.43 -21.01
N LYS A 267 1.73 15.07 -22.07
CA LYS A 267 0.29 15.06 -22.34
C LYS A 267 -0.21 13.70 -22.78
N ALA A 268 0.59 12.94 -23.54
CA ALA A 268 0.17 11.66 -24.09
C ALA A 268 -0.28 10.67 -23.01
N ALA A 269 0.50 10.50 -21.95
CA ALA A 269 0.13 9.60 -20.83
C ALA A 269 -1.16 10.04 -20.13
N LEU A 270 -1.33 11.35 -19.85
CA LEU A 270 -2.57 11.84 -19.22
C LEU A 270 -3.78 11.75 -20.16
N ASN A 271 -3.59 12.01 -21.47
CA ASN A 271 -4.63 11.80 -22.46
C ASN A 271 -5.06 10.34 -22.50
N TYR A 272 -4.12 9.41 -22.53
CA TYR A 272 -4.42 7.98 -22.49
C TYR A 272 -5.21 7.59 -21.24
N LEU A 273 -4.79 8.07 -20.09
CA LEU A 273 -5.41 7.73 -18.80
C LEU A 273 -6.84 8.26 -18.67
N PHE A 274 -7.14 9.47 -19.16
CA PHE A 274 -8.41 10.14 -18.89
C PHE A 274 -9.34 10.26 -20.11
N PHE A 275 -8.80 10.27 -21.32
CA PHE A 275 -9.58 10.49 -22.53
C PHE A 275 -9.44 9.37 -23.56
N GLY A 276 -8.42 8.54 -23.43
CA GLY A 276 -8.00 7.59 -24.45
C GLY A 276 -7.22 8.27 -25.59
N ILE A 277 -6.55 7.46 -26.39
CA ILE A 277 -5.82 7.91 -27.59
C ILE A 277 -6.31 7.12 -28.78
N THR A 278 -6.58 7.80 -29.90
CA THR A 278 -6.90 7.15 -31.16
C THR A 278 -5.73 7.29 -32.12
N GLU A 279 -5.17 6.18 -32.56
CA GLU A 279 -4.05 6.13 -33.48
C GLU A 279 -4.33 5.08 -34.57
N HIS A 280 -4.09 5.43 -35.82
CA HIS A 280 -4.34 4.56 -36.97
C HIS A 280 -5.75 3.92 -37.02
N GLY A 281 -6.77 4.63 -36.51
CA GLY A 281 -8.16 4.14 -36.46
C GLY A 281 -8.46 3.19 -35.29
N VAL A 282 -7.50 2.91 -34.42
CA VAL A 282 -7.68 2.11 -33.20
C VAL A 282 -7.73 3.05 -32.00
N THR A 283 -8.71 2.85 -31.13
CA THR A 283 -8.86 3.63 -29.88
C THR A 283 -8.37 2.81 -28.70
N TYR A 284 -7.40 3.36 -27.98
CA TYR A 284 -6.79 2.81 -26.79
C TYR A 284 -7.34 3.53 -25.55
N ASN A 285 -8.15 2.86 -24.73
CA ASN A 285 -8.86 3.50 -23.62
C ASN A 285 -9.07 2.60 -22.39
N ASN A 286 -8.32 1.51 -22.28
CA ASN A 286 -8.50 0.52 -21.20
C ASN A 286 -8.42 1.08 -19.80
N LEU A 287 -7.58 2.08 -19.56
CA LEU A 287 -7.40 2.65 -18.22
C LEU A 287 -8.39 3.78 -17.89
N VAL A 288 -9.10 4.31 -18.88
CA VAL A 288 -10.07 5.41 -18.71
C VAL A 288 -11.14 5.11 -17.65
N PRO A 289 -11.81 3.92 -17.64
CA PRO A 289 -12.79 3.60 -16.62
C PRO A 289 -12.20 3.57 -15.19
N PHE A 290 -10.96 3.08 -15.05
CA PHE A 290 -10.27 3.03 -13.77
C PHE A 290 -9.94 4.43 -13.24
N MET A 291 -9.52 5.35 -14.12
CA MET A 291 -9.22 6.72 -13.75
C MET A 291 -10.47 7.53 -13.41
N TYR A 292 -11.58 7.30 -14.10
CA TYR A 292 -12.87 7.86 -13.69
C TYR A 292 -13.32 7.28 -12.34
N GLY A 293 -13.10 5.98 -12.10
CA GLY A 293 -13.29 5.35 -10.81
C GLY A 293 -12.49 6.04 -9.70
N PHE A 294 -11.20 6.31 -9.95
CA PHE A 294 -10.35 7.06 -9.03
C PHE A 294 -10.96 8.41 -8.65
N VAL A 295 -11.35 9.22 -9.63
CA VAL A 295 -11.90 10.57 -9.38
C VAL A 295 -13.23 10.49 -8.64
N ILE A 296 -14.17 9.67 -9.11
CA ILE A 296 -15.51 9.56 -8.53
C ILE A 296 -15.44 9.05 -7.09
N LEU A 297 -14.73 7.94 -6.86
CA LEU A 297 -14.60 7.35 -5.52
C LEU A 297 -13.85 8.29 -4.57
N GLY A 298 -12.81 8.99 -5.06
CA GLY A 298 -12.05 9.97 -4.29
C GLY A 298 -12.90 11.17 -3.85
N VAL A 299 -13.68 11.74 -4.77
CA VAL A 299 -14.59 12.86 -4.46
C VAL A 299 -15.66 12.43 -3.43
N ILE A 300 -16.27 11.25 -3.62
CA ILE A 300 -17.27 10.72 -2.67
C ILE A 300 -16.61 10.48 -1.30
N ALA A 301 -15.41 9.90 -1.26
CA ALA A 301 -14.69 9.66 -0.02
C ALA A 301 -14.37 10.96 0.72
N ILE A 302 -13.81 11.97 0.01
CA ILE A 302 -13.54 13.29 0.60
C ILE A 302 -14.83 13.91 1.13
N ALA A 303 -15.94 13.86 0.39
CA ALA A 303 -17.23 14.40 0.82
C ALA A 303 -17.71 13.70 2.11
N LEU A 304 -17.71 12.36 2.16
CA LEU A 304 -18.14 11.60 3.32
C LEU A 304 -17.28 11.89 4.57
N LEU A 305 -15.96 12.00 4.39
CA LEU A 305 -15.04 12.26 5.49
C LEU A 305 -15.01 13.73 5.93
N SER A 306 -15.43 14.67 5.06
CA SER A 306 -15.51 16.11 5.37
C SER A 306 -16.76 16.48 6.16
N ILE A 307 -17.90 15.79 5.93
CA ILE A 307 -19.18 16.11 6.56
C ILE A 307 -19.17 15.66 8.03
N PRO A 308 -19.37 16.57 9.02
CA PRO A 308 -19.29 16.21 10.43
C PRO A 308 -20.32 15.16 10.87
N TYR A 309 -21.49 15.13 10.22
CA TYR A 309 -22.54 14.15 10.54
C TYR A 309 -22.13 12.72 10.17
N THR A 310 -21.64 12.50 8.96
CA THR A 310 -21.17 11.18 8.48
C THR A 310 -19.96 10.72 9.26
N ARG A 311 -19.00 11.62 9.48
CA ARG A 311 -17.74 11.34 10.17
C ARG A 311 -17.92 11.00 11.65
N LYS A 312 -18.77 11.74 12.40
CA LYS A 312 -18.82 11.66 13.88
C LYS A 312 -19.98 10.85 14.44
N LYS A 313 -21.09 10.73 13.68
CA LYS A 313 -22.33 10.11 14.17
C LYS A 313 -22.63 8.76 13.53
N ASN A 314 -22.03 8.44 12.38
CA ASN A 314 -22.35 7.22 11.66
C ASN A 314 -21.08 6.45 11.26
N GLU A 315 -20.76 5.39 12.02
CA GLU A 315 -19.59 4.54 11.79
C GLU A 315 -19.63 3.82 10.42
N PHE A 316 -20.81 3.56 9.87
CA PHE A 316 -20.95 2.95 8.56
C PHE A 316 -20.44 3.89 7.45
N PHE A 317 -20.89 5.15 7.42
CA PHE A 317 -20.44 6.12 6.43
C PHE A 317 -18.98 6.50 6.62
N LEU A 318 -18.49 6.51 7.86
CA LEU A 318 -17.08 6.69 8.16
C LEU A 318 -16.25 5.55 7.53
N GLY A 319 -16.64 4.31 7.81
CA GLY A 319 -15.97 3.13 7.24
C GLY A 319 -16.05 3.10 5.71
N LEU A 320 -17.21 3.41 5.14
CA LEU A 320 -17.41 3.50 3.70
C LEU A 320 -16.49 4.55 3.08
N GLY A 321 -16.40 5.75 3.66
CA GLY A 321 -15.49 6.80 3.19
C GLY A 321 -14.03 6.38 3.19
N CYS A 322 -13.59 5.65 4.22
CA CYS A 322 -12.23 5.11 4.29
C CYS A 322 -11.99 4.01 3.25
N VAL A 323 -12.94 3.11 3.01
CA VAL A 323 -12.84 2.06 1.98
C VAL A 323 -12.77 2.69 0.59
N LEU A 324 -13.64 3.66 0.30
CA LEU A 324 -13.65 4.36 -0.99
C LEU A 324 -12.34 5.12 -1.22
N MET A 325 -11.79 5.76 -0.17
CA MET A 325 -10.49 6.42 -0.23
C MET A 325 -9.36 5.42 -0.57
N PHE A 326 -9.35 4.28 0.12
CA PHE A 326 -8.37 3.23 -0.11
C PHE A 326 -8.40 2.70 -1.56
N ILE A 327 -9.59 2.42 -2.08
CA ILE A 327 -9.78 1.94 -3.46
C ILE A 327 -9.43 3.03 -4.47
N SER A 328 -9.86 4.27 -4.26
CA SER A 328 -9.54 5.40 -5.13
C SER A 328 -8.03 5.56 -5.30
N LEU A 329 -7.29 5.59 -4.20
CA LEU A 329 -5.83 5.72 -4.24
C LEU A 329 -5.12 4.51 -4.84
N TRP A 330 -5.72 3.31 -4.72
CA TRP A 330 -5.22 2.11 -5.41
C TRP A 330 -5.38 2.23 -6.93
N LEU A 331 -6.51 2.74 -7.40
CA LEU A 331 -6.73 2.97 -8.83
C LEU A 331 -5.76 4.00 -9.41
N ASP A 332 -5.49 5.08 -8.68
CA ASP A 332 -4.57 6.12 -9.10
C ASP A 332 -3.11 5.65 -9.07
N LYS A 333 -2.61 5.32 -7.87
CA LYS A 333 -1.19 5.04 -7.64
C LYS A 333 -0.76 3.65 -8.09
N GLY A 334 -1.63 2.66 -7.91
CA GLY A 334 -1.36 1.29 -8.36
C GLY A 334 -1.56 1.16 -9.86
N VAL A 335 -2.81 1.21 -10.30
CA VAL A 335 -3.17 0.90 -11.69
C VAL A 335 -2.78 2.03 -12.64
N GLY A 336 -3.28 3.24 -12.41
CA GLY A 336 -3.09 4.38 -13.32
C GLY A 336 -1.63 4.79 -13.45
N PHE A 337 -0.95 4.98 -12.33
CA PHE A 337 0.43 5.46 -12.34
C PHE A 337 1.41 4.47 -12.98
N VAL A 338 1.31 3.18 -12.61
CA VAL A 338 2.27 2.18 -13.12
C VAL A 338 1.98 1.84 -14.58
N LEU A 339 0.76 1.48 -14.91
CA LEU A 339 0.42 1.05 -16.28
C LEU A 339 0.39 2.24 -17.26
N GLY A 340 -0.09 3.40 -16.81
CA GLY A 340 -0.10 4.61 -17.63
C GLY A 340 1.29 5.14 -17.99
N GLY A 341 2.29 4.88 -17.15
CA GLY A 341 3.68 5.28 -17.44
C GLY A 341 4.36 4.48 -18.55
N PHE A 342 3.75 3.40 -19.02
CA PHE A 342 4.23 2.66 -20.18
C PHE A 342 3.66 3.17 -21.51
N VAL A 343 2.71 4.10 -21.49
CA VAL A 343 2.03 4.61 -22.68
C VAL A 343 2.26 6.12 -22.85
N PRO A 344 2.80 6.53 -24.04
CA PRO A 344 3.43 5.73 -25.09
C PRO A 344 4.78 5.15 -24.65
N ASN A 345 5.27 4.14 -25.37
CA ASN A 345 6.63 3.65 -25.17
C ASN A 345 7.67 4.66 -25.73
N PRO A 346 8.99 4.47 -25.50
CA PRO A 346 10.03 5.38 -26.01
C PRO A 346 10.11 5.47 -27.55
N LEU A 347 9.45 4.57 -28.26
CA LEU A 347 9.30 4.59 -29.74
C LEU A 347 7.98 5.21 -30.18
N GLU A 348 7.28 5.89 -29.27
CA GLU A 348 5.97 6.53 -29.48
C GLU A 348 4.83 5.55 -29.84
N GLN A 349 5.01 4.25 -29.60
CA GLN A 349 3.99 3.23 -29.84
C GLN A 349 3.11 3.05 -28.61
N ILE A 350 1.84 2.72 -28.83
CA ILE A 350 0.87 2.44 -27.78
C ILE A 350 0.69 0.94 -27.64
N THR A 351 1.03 0.41 -26.48
CA THR A 351 0.83 -0.99 -26.14
C THR A 351 0.00 -1.07 -24.86
N GLU A 352 -1.22 -1.60 -24.95
CA GLU A 352 -2.08 -1.79 -23.79
C GLU A 352 -1.76 -3.10 -23.08
N TYR A 353 -1.83 -3.06 -21.77
CA TYR A 353 -1.63 -4.20 -20.89
C TYR A 353 -2.96 -4.77 -20.43
N TYR A 354 -3.07 -6.10 -20.48
CA TYR A 354 -4.19 -6.86 -19.96
C TYR A 354 -3.67 -7.96 -19.03
N PRO A 355 -4.04 -7.96 -17.74
CA PRO A 355 -3.62 -9.01 -16.84
C PRO A 355 -4.26 -10.34 -17.23
N THR A 356 -3.47 -11.41 -17.22
CA THR A 356 -3.99 -12.76 -17.44
C THR A 356 -4.71 -13.28 -16.19
N ALA A 357 -5.55 -14.30 -16.35
CA ALA A 357 -6.20 -14.97 -15.22
C ALA A 357 -5.19 -15.52 -14.22
N ASN A 358 -4.02 -15.98 -14.70
CA ASN A 358 -2.93 -16.46 -13.85
C ASN A 358 -2.37 -15.34 -12.95
N GLU A 359 -2.13 -14.14 -13.53
CA GLU A 359 -1.67 -12.97 -12.77
C GLU A 359 -2.70 -12.53 -11.72
N ILE A 360 -3.99 -12.51 -12.09
CA ILE A 360 -5.07 -12.14 -11.17
C ILE A 360 -5.11 -13.11 -9.99
N MET A 361 -5.03 -14.42 -10.23
CA MET A 361 -5.08 -15.42 -9.15
C MET A 361 -3.87 -15.33 -8.23
N ILE A 362 -2.66 -15.11 -8.75
CA ILE A 362 -1.46 -14.87 -7.94
C ILE A 362 -1.62 -13.58 -7.13
N THR A 363 -2.13 -12.50 -7.74
CA THR A 363 -2.38 -11.23 -7.05
C THR A 363 -3.35 -11.41 -5.88
N ILE A 364 -4.48 -12.09 -6.08
CA ILE A 364 -5.44 -12.41 -5.03
C ILE A 364 -4.77 -13.21 -3.92
N ALA A 365 -3.94 -14.19 -4.25
CA ALA A 365 -3.25 -15.02 -3.24
C ALA A 365 -2.27 -14.20 -2.40
N VAL A 366 -1.53 -13.26 -2.99
CA VAL A 366 -0.64 -12.37 -2.23
C VAL A 366 -1.45 -11.46 -1.30
N TRP A 367 -2.56 -10.89 -1.75
CA TRP A 367 -3.47 -10.13 -0.88
C TRP A 367 -4.05 -11.00 0.25
N CYS A 368 -4.46 -12.23 -0.05
CA CYS A 368 -4.93 -13.18 0.95
C CYS A 368 -3.84 -13.51 1.97
N THR A 369 -2.58 -13.64 1.55
CA THR A 369 -1.44 -13.82 2.45
C THR A 369 -1.27 -12.62 3.39
N GLY A 370 -1.36 -11.40 2.88
CA GLY A 370 -1.31 -10.18 3.70
C GLY A 370 -2.43 -10.12 4.72
N PHE A 371 -3.68 -10.39 4.31
CA PHE A 371 -4.82 -10.45 5.23
C PHE A 371 -4.73 -11.61 6.23
N PHE A 372 -4.14 -12.74 5.85
CA PHE A 372 -3.89 -13.86 6.75
C PHE A 372 -2.91 -13.47 7.85
N ILE A 373 -1.76 -12.87 7.48
CA ILE A 373 -0.76 -12.37 8.44
C ILE A 373 -1.40 -11.31 9.35
N LEU A 374 -2.10 -10.33 8.78
CA LEU A 374 -2.74 -9.27 9.52
C LEU A 374 -3.79 -9.79 10.51
N SER A 375 -4.60 -10.79 10.10
CA SER A 375 -5.60 -11.41 10.97
C SER A 375 -4.96 -12.10 12.18
N ILE A 376 -3.83 -12.78 11.99
CA ILE A 376 -3.10 -13.43 13.08
C ILE A 376 -2.49 -12.38 14.01
N LEU A 377 -1.81 -11.37 13.47
CA LEU A 377 -1.15 -10.33 14.26
C LEU A 377 -2.16 -9.51 15.06
N TYR A 378 -3.27 -9.11 14.43
CA TYR A 378 -4.34 -8.38 15.13
C TYR A 378 -5.03 -9.24 16.19
N LYS A 379 -5.20 -10.55 15.93
CA LYS A 379 -5.73 -11.46 16.95
C LYS A 379 -4.84 -11.53 18.19
N ILE A 380 -3.52 -11.53 18.01
CA ILE A 380 -2.55 -11.54 19.12
C ILE A 380 -2.63 -10.20 19.86
N ALA A 381 -2.59 -9.06 19.17
CA ALA A 381 -2.64 -7.72 19.76
C ALA A 381 -3.92 -7.51 20.59
N VAL A 382 -5.08 -7.79 20.00
CA VAL A 382 -6.37 -7.64 20.68
C VAL A 382 -6.46 -8.52 21.92
N LYS A 383 -5.95 -9.75 21.86
CA LYS A 383 -5.95 -10.64 23.03
C LYS A 383 -4.99 -10.23 24.13
N VAL A 384 -3.87 -9.56 23.79
CA VAL A 384 -2.98 -8.96 24.79
C VAL A 384 -3.70 -7.80 25.49
N GLU A 385 -4.37 -6.94 24.70
CA GLU A 385 -5.12 -5.79 25.23
C GLU A 385 -6.31 -6.23 26.11
N GLU A 386 -7.06 -7.28 25.70
CA GLU A 386 -8.17 -7.84 26.48
C GLU A 386 -7.70 -8.42 27.84
N ASP A 387 -6.52 -9.02 27.89
CA ASP A 387 -5.97 -9.58 29.14
C ASP A 387 -5.52 -8.49 30.12
N ILE A 388 -5.15 -7.30 29.64
CA ILE A 388 -4.70 -6.17 30.47
C ILE A 388 -5.89 -5.37 31.03
N HIS A 389 -6.97 -5.24 30.25
CA HIS A 389 -8.09 -4.35 30.58
C HIS A 389 -9.41 -5.09 30.87
N GLY A 390 -9.44 -6.42 30.79
CA GLY A 390 -10.58 -7.29 31.10
C GLY A 390 -10.51 -7.88 32.48
#